data_d67c23a7ce5ca1ebf4b706418f5f1cb8
#
_entry.id   d67c23a7ce5ca1ebf4b706418f5f1cb8
#
_cell.length_a   1.000
_cell.length_b   1.000
_cell.length_c   1.000
_cell.angle_alpha   90.00
_cell.angle_beta   90.00
_cell.angle_gamma   90.00
#
_symmetry.space_group_name_H-M   'P 1'
#
loop_
_entity.id
_entity.type
_entity.pdbx_description
1 polymer ?
#
loop_
_entity_poly.entity_id
_entity_poly.type
_entity_poly.pdbx_seq_one_letter_code
_entity_poly.pdbx_strand_id
1 'polypeptide(L)'
;QTLAAQNFTTATDSYNTAVGFEAGNDITTGLKNTLIGGLAGDAITVGGDNVALGYTSLGTNVGGAGNVAIGAQALQTANPGATSSATYNTAVGFKAGLSVSTGVGNQLFGTFAGDLITEGTYNVCIGYDVGSSTQNLTTGSKNILIGYKTSGPSTQSNAIGIGDTVTAVANDFTFGKASNLVTNDFDADANWSRSSDERL
;
A
#
# COMPACT_ATOMS: atom_id res chain seq x y z
N GLN A 1 -5.42 24.54 12.05
CA GLN A 1 -4.96 24.08 13.37
C GLN A 1 -4.40 22.66 13.22
N THR A 2 -3.47 22.28 14.07
CA THR A 2 -2.95 20.91 14.19
C THR A 2 -3.47 20.30 15.48
N LEU A 3 -3.82 19.00 15.49
CA LEU A 3 -4.35 18.28 16.66
C LEU A 3 -5.54 19.01 17.34
N ALA A 4 -6.43 19.63 16.56
CA ALA A 4 -7.47 20.50 17.10
C ALA A 4 -8.55 19.77 17.91
N ALA A 5 -8.86 18.53 17.57
CA ALA A 5 -9.91 17.73 18.19
C ALA A 5 -9.43 16.82 19.32
N GLN A 6 -8.15 16.86 19.71
CA GLN A 6 -7.60 15.96 20.72
C GLN A 6 -8.33 16.14 22.05
N ASN A 7 -9.00 15.08 22.52
CA ASN A 7 -9.85 15.13 23.71
C ASN A 7 -9.74 13.85 24.54
N PHE A 8 -8.95 13.90 25.61
CA PHE A 8 -8.83 12.82 26.58
C PHE A 8 -9.61 13.16 27.85
N THR A 9 -10.44 12.25 28.32
CA THR A 9 -11.21 12.41 29.57
C THR A 9 -10.38 12.19 30.83
N THR A 10 -9.19 11.61 30.67
CA THR A 10 -8.19 11.38 31.72
C THR A 10 -6.83 11.85 31.24
N ALA A 11 -5.90 12.12 32.16
CA ALA A 11 -4.51 12.42 31.80
C ALA A 11 -3.92 11.28 30.98
N THR A 12 -3.59 11.54 29.73
CA THR A 12 -3.09 10.54 28.77
C THR A 12 -1.90 11.10 28.00
N ASP A 13 -0.80 10.37 28.01
CA ASP A 13 0.37 10.68 27.18
C ASP A 13 0.08 10.29 25.74
N SER A 14 -0.26 11.22 24.90
CA SER A 14 -0.70 10.93 23.52
C SER A 14 0.46 10.58 22.59
N TYR A 15 1.65 11.14 22.84
CA TYR A 15 2.86 11.00 21.99
C TYR A 15 2.60 11.30 20.50
N ASN A 16 1.62 12.13 20.19
CA ASN A 16 1.35 12.56 18.83
C ASN A 16 2.26 13.72 18.44
N THR A 17 2.85 13.65 17.25
CA THR A 17 3.60 14.74 16.62
C THR A 17 2.88 15.16 15.36
N ALA A 18 2.48 16.42 15.22
CA ALA A 18 1.83 16.94 14.03
C ALA A 18 2.46 18.27 13.61
N VAL A 19 2.87 18.37 12.35
CA VAL A 19 3.46 19.56 11.73
C VAL A 19 2.85 19.81 10.37
N GLY A 20 2.13 20.90 10.22
CA GLY A 20 1.52 21.31 8.95
C GLY A 20 0.08 21.80 9.13
N PHE A 21 -0.48 22.41 8.07
CA PHE A 21 -1.86 22.86 8.09
C PHE A 21 -2.81 21.66 8.26
N GLU A 22 -3.64 21.68 9.30
CA GLU A 22 -4.62 20.64 9.64
C GLU A 22 -4.04 19.22 9.77
N ALA A 23 -2.74 19.05 10.04
CA ALA A 23 -2.17 17.74 10.32
C ALA A 23 -2.79 17.15 11.61
N GLY A 24 -3.39 15.95 11.50
CA GLY A 24 -4.05 15.27 12.59
C GLY A 24 -5.23 16.04 13.19
N ASN A 25 -5.94 16.86 12.40
CA ASN A 25 -6.98 17.78 12.89
C ASN A 25 -8.08 17.08 13.69
N ASP A 26 -8.52 15.91 13.27
CA ASP A 26 -9.66 15.18 13.84
C ASP A 26 -9.25 14.13 14.88
N ILE A 27 -7.97 14.05 15.28
CA ILE A 27 -7.54 13.09 16.30
C ILE A 27 -8.26 13.37 17.61
N THR A 28 -9.00 12.37 18.09
CA THR A 28 -9.66 12.40 19.41
C THR A 28 -8.89 11.59 20.43
N THR A 29 -8.79 10.28 20.26
CA THR A 29 -8.14 9.35 21.19
C THR A 29 -6.98 8.57 20.56
N GLY A 30 -6.66 8.80 19.29
CA GLY A 30 -5.51 8.19 18.62
C GLY A 30 -4.18 8.58 19.28
N LEU A 31 -3.26 7.61 19.41
CA LEU A 31 -1.98 7.77 20.10
C LEU A 31 -0.81 7.48 19.20
N LYS A 32 0.35 8.07 19.52
CA LYS A 32 1.66 7.76 18.92
C LYS A 32 1.71 7.96 17.39
N ASN A 33 0.98 8.93 16.87
CA ASN A 33 1.03 9.26 15.46
C ASN A 33 2.10 10.32 15.19
N THR A 34 2.83 10.17 14.08
CA THR A 34 3.77 11.17 13.54
C THR A 34 3.23 11.65 12.21
N LEU A 35 2.74 12.90 12.15
CA LEU A 35 1.99 13.47 11.03
C LEU A 35 2.67 14.76 10.56
N ILE A 36 3.33 14.72 9.41
CA ILE A 36 4.09 15.86 8.89
C ILE A 36 3.66 16.18 7.45
N GLY A 37 3.03 17.30 7.26
CA GLY A 37 2.51 17.78 5.98
C GLY A 37 1.13 18.38 6.09
N GLY A 38 0.72 19.20 5.13
CA GLY A 38 -0.65 19.70 5.10
C GLY A 38 -1.65 18.56 4.94
N LEU A 39 -2.67 18.50 5.79
CA LEU A 39 -3.72 17.47 5.80
C LEU A 39 -3.15 16.04 5.99
N ALA A 40 -1.96 15.87 6.58
CA ALA A 40 -1.43 14.54 6.91
C ALA A 40 -2.25 13.94 8.04
N GLY A 41 -2.91 12.80 7.79
CA GLY A 41 -3.75 12.10 8.77
C GLY A 41 -4.88 12.96 9.34
N ASP A 42 -5.40 13.92 8.59
CA ASP A 42 -6.40 14.89 9.09
C ASP A 42 -7.70 14.25 9.55
N ALA A 43 -8.13 13.14 8.92
CA ALA A 43 -9.33 12.39 9.31
C ALA A 43 -9.09 11.33 10.41
N ILE A 44 -7.88 11.12 10.89
CA ILE A 44 -7.62 10.14 11.96
C ILE A 44 -8.38 10.58 13.22
N THR A 45 -9.16 9.67 13.79
CA THR A 45 -9.84 9.90 15.06
C THR A 45 -9.28 9.03 16.19
N VAL A 46 -9.33 7.71 16.02
CA VAL A 46 -8.94 6.71 17.02
C VAL A 46 -7.73 5.89 16.61
N GLY A 47 -7.29 5.97 15.34
CA GLY A 47 -6.12 5.25 14.82
C GLY A 47 -4.83 5.67 15.52
N GLY A 48 -3.94 4.72 15.78
CA GLY A 48 -2.66 4.97 16.46
C GLY A 48 -1.47 4.33 15.76
N ASP A 49 -0.28 4.68 16.26
CA ASP A 49 0.99 4.14 15.76
C ASP A 49 1.23 4.38 14.25
N ASN A 50 0.70 5.46 13.68
CA ASN A 50 0.86 5.79 12.28
C ASN A 50 1.99 6.80 12.04
N VAL A 51 2.68 6.66 10.91
CA VAL A 51 3.61 7.65 10.35
C VAL A 51 3.05 8.15 9.03
N ALA A 52 2.71 9.42 8.94
CA ALA A 52 2.28 10.09 7.72
C ALA A 52 3.19 11.28 7.42
N LEU A 53 3.91 11.24 6.31
CA LEU A 53 4.81 12.30 5.88
C LEU A 53 4.51 12.68 4.43
N GLY A 54 3.83 13.79 4.22
CA GLY A 54 3.46 14.31 2.92
C GLY A 54 2.08 14.92 2.88
N TYR A 55 1.79 15.71 1.86
CA TYR A 55 0.48 16.31 1.66
C TYR A 55 -0.60 15.23 1.51
N THR A 56 -1.65 15.27 2.34
CA THR A 56 -2.77 14.31 2.39
C THR A 56 -2.37 12.83 2.53
N SER A 57 -1.18 12.52 3.03
CA SER A 57 -0.84 11.14 3.39
C SER A 57 -1.75 10.66 4.52
N LEU A 58 -2.30 9.43 4.40
CA LEU A 58 -3.36 8.91 5.30
C LEU A 58 -4.57 9.86 5.49
N GLY A 59 -4.91 10.67 4.47
CA GLY A 59 -5.87 11.77 4.60
C GLY A 59 -7.30 11.34 4.95
N THR A 60 -7.75 10.14 4.61
CA THR A 60 -9.10 9.66 4.99
C THR A 60 -9.08 8.53 6.02
N ASN A 61 -7.94 8.25 6.62
CA ASN A 61 -7.81 7.19 7.61
C ASN A 61 -8.49 7.60 8.93
N VAL A 62 -9.60 6.97 9.27
CA VAL A 62 -10.32 7.24 10.52
C VAL A 62 -9.78 6.42 11.68
N GLY A 63 -9.68 5.10 11.53
CA GLY A 63 -9.32 4.18 12.61
C GLY A 63 -8.17 3.23 12.30
N GLY A 64 -7.54 3.33 11.13
CA GLY A 64 -6.40 2.46 10.77
C GLY A 64 -5.18 2.73 11.63
N ALA A 65 -4.49 1.67 12.04
CA ALA A 65 -3.34 1.73 12.93
C ALA A 65 -2.12 1.00 12.36
N GLY A 66 -0.92 1.47 12.76
CA GLY A 66 0.35 0.86 12.39
C GLY A 66 0.76 1.08 10.93
N ASN A 67 0.27 2.14 10.29
CA ASN A 67 0.62 2.43 8.89
C ASN A 67 1.84 3.36 8.80
N VAL A 68 2.62 3.15 7.73
CA VAL A 68 3.68 4.07 7.30
C VAL A 68 3.33 4.60 5.91
N ALA A 69 3.04 5.89 5.79
CA ALA A 69 2.70 6.59 4.56
C ALA A 69 3.67 7.75 4.32
N ILE A 70 4.63 7.58 3.43
CA ILE A 70 5.65 8.58 3.12
C ILE A 70 5.54 9.00 1.64
N GLY A 71 5.14 10.21 1.39
CA GLY A 71 4.92 10.79 0.08
C GLY A 71 3.55 11.45 -0.02
N ALA A 72 3.40 12.44 -0.90
CA ALA A 72 2.10 13.06 -1.11
C ALA A 72 1.07 12.02 -1.58
N GLN A 73 -0.09 11.99 -0.94
CA GLN A 73 -1.20 11.08 -1.20
C GLN A 73 -0.87 9.58 -1.00
N ALA A 74 0.21 9.23 -0.29
CA ALA A 74 0.48 7.84 0.10
C ALA A 74 -0.64 7.36 1.05
N LEU A 75 -1.22 6.17 0.78
CA LEU A 75 -2.34 5.58 1.54
C LEU A 75 -3.49 6.57 1.78
N GLN A 76 -3.77 7.48 0.85
CA GLN A 76 -4.72 8.56 1.07
C GLN A 76 -6.12 8.04 1.44
N THR A 77 -6.59 6.95 0.84
CA THR A 77 -7.93 6.40 1.07
C THR A 77 -7.98 5.25 2.07
N ALA A 78 -6.85 4.95 2.75
CA ALA A 78 -6.79 3.87 3.74
C ALA A 78 -7.78 4.14 4.88
N ASN A 79 -8.88 3.42 4.92
CA ASN A 79 -9.93 3.63 5.91
C ASN A 79 -10.65 2.33 6.29
N PRO A 80 -10.18 1.61 7.32
CA PRO A 80 -10.84 0.40 7.81
C PRO A 80 -12.13 0.68 8.62
N GLY A 81 -12.51 1.96 8.78
CA GLY A 81 -13.69 2.37 9.55
C GLY A 81 -13.34 3.10 10.85
N ALA A 82 -14.36 3.38 11.66
CA ALA A 82 -14.27 4.23 12.84
C ALA A 82 -13.75 3.53 14.13
N THR A 83 -13.44 2.26 14.07
CA THR A 83 -12.81 1.53 15.19
C THR A 83 -11.31 1.39 14.94
N SER A 84 -10.49 1.50 15.99
CA SER A 84 -9.05 1.26 15.82
C SER A 84 -8.80 -0.16 15.32
N SER A 85 -8.27 -0.28 14.14
CA SER A 85 -7.98 -1.56 13.46
C SER A 85 -6.57 -1.56 12.91
N ALA A 86 -5.79 -2.58 13.27
CA ALA A 86 -4.45 -2.75 12.77
C ALA A 86 -4.46 -3.06 11.27
N THR A 87 -3.91 -2.16 10.47
CA THR A 87 -3.85 -2.30 9.00
C THR A 87 -2.44 -2.56 8.48
N TYR A 88 -1.42 -2.08 9.18
CA TYR A 88 0.00 -2.39 8.92
C TYR A 88 0.46 -2.24 7.45
N ASN A 89 -0.08 -1.28 6.75
CA ASN A 89 0.37 -0.99 5.39
C ASN A 89 1.60 -0.07 5.43
N THR A 90 2.58 -0.34 4.57
CA THR A 90 3.73 0.54 4.36
C THR A 90 3.71 1.02 2.91
N ALA A 91 3.61 2.33 2.71
CA ALA A 91 3.66 2.95 1.39
C ALA A 91 4.66 4.09 1.37
N VAL A 92 5.64 4.01 0.49
CA VAL A 92 6.68 5.02 0.31
C VAL A 92 6.76 5.42 -1.15
N GLY A 93 6.33 6.63 -1.46
CA GLY A 93 6.32 7.20 -2.80
C GLY A 93 5.08 8.04 -3.07
N PHE A 94 5.13 8.88 -4.10
CA PHE A 94 3.98 9.65 -4.54
C PHE A 94 2.83 8.72 -4.95
N LYS A 95 1.68 8.85 -4.29
CA LYS A 95 0.48 8.03 -4.52
C LYS A 95 0.69 6.51 -4.33
N ALA A 96 1.72 6.07 -3.61
CA ALA A 96 1.85 4.67 -3.26
C ALA A 96 0.64 4.22 -2.43
N GLY A 97 -0.05 3.18 -2.87
CA GLY A 97 -1.25 2.67 -2.21
C GLY A 97 -2.42 3.65 -2.15
N LEU A 98 -2.53 4.58 -3.12
CA LEU A 98 -3.53 5.66 -3.10
C LEU A 98 -4.95 5.15 -2.78
N SER A 99 -5.37 4.07 -3.41
CA SER A 99 -6.74 3.52 -3.34
C SER A 99 -6.93 2.43 -2.28
N VAL A 100 -5.88 2.08 -1.51
CA VAL A 100 -6.02 1.09 -0.44
C VAL A 100 -7.11 1.55 0.52
N SER A 101 -8.18 0.79 0.62
CA SER A 101 -9.31 1.10 1.51
C SER A 101 -9.26 0.25 2.78
N THR A 102 -9.58 -1.01 2.67
CA THR A 102 -9.59 -1.97 3.79
C THR A 102 -8.45 -2.99 3.72
N GLY A 103 -7.60 -2.93 2.68
CA GLY A 103 -6.45 -3.82 2.53
C GLY A 103 -5.46 -3.73 3.69
N VAL A 104 -4.87 -4.85 4.06
CA VAL A 104 -3.99 -5.00 5.25
C VAL A 104 -2.63 -5.56 4.84
N GLY A 105 -1.56 -5.09 5.49
CA GLY A 105 -0.23 -5.68 5.40
C GLY A 105 0.47 -5.49 4.06
N ASN A 106 0.06 -4.53 3.24
CA ASN A 106 0.68 -4.27 1.95
C ASN A 106 2.00 -3.50 2.12
N GLN A 107 3.01 -3.85 1.30
CA GLN A 107 4.33 -3.22 1.24
C GLN A 107 4.53 -2.59 -0.14
N LEU A 108 4.40 -1.26 -0.23
CA LEU A 108 4.28 -0.52 -1.48
C LEU A 108 5.40 0.53 -1.58
N PHE A 109 6.41 0.28 -2.39
CA PHE A 109 7.57 1.14 -2.51
C PHE A 109 7.77 1.65 -3.95
N GLY A 110 7.53 2.90 -4.17
CA GLY A 110 7.70 3.60 -5.45
C GLY A 110 6.50 4.47 -5.83
N THR A 111 6.71 5.37 -6.78
CA THR A 111 5.63 6.20 -7.33
C THR A 111 4.58 5.31 -8.00
N PHE A 112 3.31 5.48 -7.61
CA PHE A 112 2.17 4.68 -8.05
C PHE A 112 2.27 3.18 -7.75
N ALA A 113 3.14 2.75 -6.81
CA ALA A 113 3.20 1.34 -6.41
C ALA A 113 1.89 0.94 -5.72
N GLY A 114 1.17 -0.03 -6.29
CA GLY A 114 -0.09 -0.54 -5.75
C GLY A 114 -1.21 0.49 -5.61
N ASP A 115 -1.19 1.57 -6.38
CA ASP A 115 -2.12 2.71 -6.23
C ASP A 115 -3.59 2.35 -6.52
N LEU A 116 -3.86 1.26 -7.21
CA LEU A 116 -5.20 0.74 -7.48
C LEU A 116 -5.64 -0.42 -6.57
N ILE A 117 -4.77 -0.88 -5.65
CA ILE A 117 -5.20 -1.85 -4.62
C ILE A 117 -6.28 -1.21 -3.76
N THR A 118 -7.38 -1.94 -3.55
CA THR A 118 -8.49 -1.53 -2.68
C THR A 118 -8.56 -2.40 -1.42
N GLU A 119 -8.92 -3.66 -1.56
CA GLU A 119 -9.12 -4.61 -0.46
C GLU A 119 -8.02 -5.68 -0.40
N GLY A 120 -7.12 -5.72 -1.40
CA GLY A 120 -6.02 -6.68 -1.47
C GLY A 120 -5.12 -6.63 -0.24
N THR A 121 -4.67 -7.79 0.24
CA THR A 121 -3.88 -7.92 1.47
C THR A 121 -2.55 -8.61 1.22
N TYR A 122 -1.55 -8.24 2.01
CA TYR A 122 -0.22 -8.87 2.01
C TYR A 122 0.48 -8.84 0.64
N ASN A 123 0.26 -7.79 -0.15
CA ASN A 123 0.96 -7.61 -1.42
C ASN A 123 2.27 -6.85 -1.22
N VAL A 124 3.28 -7.21 -1.99
CA VAL A 124 4.56 -6.52 -2.11
C VAL A 124 4.64 -5.92 -3.52
N CYS A 125 4.63 -4.59 -3.63
CA CYS A 125 4.79 -3.86 -4.89
C CYS A 125 6.00 -2.93 -4.78
N ILE A 126 7.06 -3.18 -5.53
CA ILE A 126 8.31 -2.40 -5.48
C ILE A 126 8.70 -1.91 -6.88
N GLY A 127 8.69 -0.62 -7.08
CA GLY A 127 9.07 0.03 -8.33
C GLY A 127 8.04 1.03 -8.83
N TYR A 128 8.25 1.57 -10.02
CA TYR A 128 7.36 2.56 -10.63
C TYR A 128 6.13 1.90 -11.25
N ASP A 129 4.91 2.35 -10.89
CA ASP A 129 3.63 1.93 -11.46
C ASP A 129 3.43 0.39 -11.41
N VAL A 130 3.90 -0.22 -10.30
CA VAL A 130 3.80 -1.66 -10.08
C VAL A 130 2.45 -2.00 -9.48
N GLY A 131 1.80 -3.01 -10.06
CA GLY A 131 0.45 -3.45 -9.67
C GLY A 131 -0.68 -2.71 -10.38
N SER A 132 -0.39 -1.73 -11.26
CA SER A 132 -1.40 -0.84 -11.82
C SER A 132 -1.37 -0.69 -13.34
N SER A 133 -0.39 -1.23 -14.04
CA SER A 133 -0.10 -0.83 -15.43
C SER A 133 -0.90 -1.56 -16.51
N THR A 134 -0.99 -2.87 -16.49
CA THR A 134 -1.67 -3.68 -17.54
C THR A 134 -2.86 -4.46 -17.01
N GLN A 135 -2.72 -5.02 -15.82
CA GLN A 135 -3.81 -5.58 -15.03
C GLN A 135 -3.75 -4.89 -13.66
N ASN A 136 -4.84 -4.28 -13.28
CA ASN A 136 -4.91 -3.51 -12.04
C ASN A 136 -5.11 -4.48 -10.87
N LEU A 137 -4.08 -4.65 -10.04
CA LEU A 137 -4.22 -5.38 -8.79
C LEU A 137 -5.17 -4.60 -7.86
N THR A 138 -6.36 -5.13 -7.65
CA THR A 138 -7.40 -4.48 -6.82
C THR A 138 -7.68 -5.23 -5.53
N THR A 139 -8.17 -6.46 -5.60
CA THR A 139 -8.52 -7.29 -4.44
C THR A 139 -7.63 -8.52 -4.29
N GLY A 140 -6.76 -8.80 -5.26
CA GLY A 140 -5.77 -9.89 -5.19
C GLY A 140 -4.83 -9.74 -3.99
N SER A 141 -4.43 -10.86 -3.40
CA SER A 141 -3.65 -10.87 -2.16
C SER A 141 -2.41 -11.75 -2.27
N LYS A 142 -1.41 -11.48 -1.40
CA LYS A 142 -0.16 -12.28 -1.34
C LYS A 142 0.61 -12.31 -2.67
N ASN A 143 0.56 -11.23 -3.44
CA ASN A 143 1.34 -11.09 -4.66
C ASN A 143 2.66 -10.39 -4.36
N ILE A 144 3.72 -10.76 -5.07
CA ILE A 144 5.04 -10.12 -5.04
C ILE A 144 5.32 -9.59 -6.44
N LEU A 145 5.29 -8.28 -6.61
CA LEU A 145 5.49 -7.60 -7.88
C LEU A 145 6.66 -6.61 -7.76
N ILE A 146 7.71 -6.81 -8.53
CA ILE A 146 8.94 -6.01 -8.44
C ILE A 146 9.42 -5.58 -9.84
N GLY A 147 9.68 -4.29 -10.01
CA GLY A 147 10.30 -3.76 -11.23
C GLY A 147 9.62 -2.51 -11.77
N TYR A 148 9.62 -2.34 -13.07
CA TYR A 148 8.96 -1.24 -13.76
C TYR A 148 7.66 -1.73 -14.41
N LYS A 149 6.52 -1.14 -14.05
CA LYS A 149 5.21 -1.50 -14.61
C LYS A 149 4.90 -3.00 -14.57
N THR A 150 5.46 -3.73 -13.62
CA THR A 150 5.10 -5.12 -13.37
C THR A 150 3.69 -5.17 -12.81
N SER A 151 2.82 -5.97 -13.39
CA SER A 151 1.42 -6.11 -12.99
C SER A 151 1.11 -7.53 -12.54
N GLY A 152 0.05 -7.68 -11.79
CA GLY A 152 -0.47 -8.97 -11.34
C GLY A 152 -1.97 -9.10 -11.59
N PRO A 153 -2.53 -10.26 -11.31
CA PRO A 153 -3.96 -10.50 -11.53
C PRO A 153 -4.80 -9.59 -10.62
N SER A 154 -5.89 -9.03 -11.16
CA SER A 154 -6.69 -8.03 -10.45
C SER A 154 -7.35 -8.55 -9.17
N THR A 155 -7.82 -9.78 -9.18
CA THR A 155 -8.56 -10.40 -8.07
C THR A 155 -7.92 -11.68 -7.55
N GLN A 156 -6.96 -12.25 -8.27
CA GLN A 156 -6.29 -13.50 -7.90
C GLN A 156 -5.07 -13.25 -7.02
N SER A 157 -4.52 -14.30 -6.46
CA SER A 157 -3.48 -14.23 -5.44
C SER A 157 -2.28 -15.12 -5.76
N ASN A 158 -1.23 -14.99 -4.95
CA ASN A 158 -0.03 -15.82 -4.97
C ASN A 158 0.80 -15.71 -6.28
N ALA A 159 0.74 -14.58 -6.99
CA ALA A 159 1.58 -14.34 -8.14
C ALA A 159 2.93 -13.74 -7.73
N ILE A 160 4.01 -14.18 -8.34
CA ILE A 160 5.33 -13.55 -8.23
C ILE A 160 5.73 -13.03 -9.62
N GLY A 161 5.85 -11.71 -9.77
CA GLY A 161 6.29 -11.05 -10.99
C GLY A 161 7.52 -10.19 -10.75
N ILE A 162 8.60 -10.43 -11.52
CA ILE A 162 9.84 -9.64 -11.39
C ILE A 162 10.32 -9.21 -12.78
N GLY A 163 10.44 -7.92 -13.01
CA GLY A 163 11.06 -7.40 -14.24
C GLY A 163 10.47 -6.09 -14.76
N ASP A 164 10.58 -5.91 -16.07
CA ASP A 164 10.11 -4.72 -16.77
C ASP A 164 8.87 -5.07 -17.60
N THR A 165 7.74 -4.46 -17.27
CA THR A 165 6.44 -4.66 -17.96
C THR A 165 6.00 -6.14 -17.96
N VAL A 166 6.29 -6.84 -16.88
CA VAL A 166 5.88 -8.25 -16.68
C VAL A 166 4.43 -8.28 -16.24
N THR A 167 3.65 -9.19 -16.80
CA THR A 167 2.31 -9.55 -16.30
C THR A 167 2.42 -10.92 -15.61
N ALA A 168 2.35 -10.92 -14.29
CA ALA A 168 2.35 -12.13 -13.49
C ALA A 168 0.97 -12.79 -13.49
N VAL A 169 0.95 -14.11 -13.40
CA VAL A 169 -0.27 -14.93 -13.33
C VAL A 169 -0.39 -15.51 -11.91
N ALA A 170 -1.60 -15.79 -11.49
CA ALA A 170 -1.86 -16.40 -10.17
C ALA A 170 -1.19 -17.77 -10.06
N ASN A 171 -0.61 -18.03 -8.90
CA ASN A 171 0.13 -19.24 -8.57
C ASN A 171 1.40 -19.49 -9.42
N ASP A 172 1.87 -18.45 -10.14
CA ASP A 172 3.07 -18.54 -10.98
C ASP A 172 4.20 -17.66 -10.44
N PHE A 173 5.43 -18.08 -10.72
CA PHE A 173 6.60 -17.23 -10.73
C PHE A 173 6.92 -16.81 -12.17
N THR A 174 6.81 -15.54 -12.46
CA THR A 174 7.08 -14.96 -13.77
C THR A 174 8.17 -13.91 -13.67
N PHE A 175 9.23 -14.01 -14.47
CA PHE A 175 10.24 -12.96 -14.54
C PHE A 175 10.69 -12.70 -15.99
N GLY A 176 11.20 -11.50 -16.23
CA GLY A 176 11.68 -11.13 -17.55
C GLY A 176 11.40 -9.69 -17.94
N LYS A 177 11.19 -9.47 -19.24
CA LYS A 177 10.91 -8.16 -19.81
C LYS A 177 9.87 -8.25 -20.91
N ALA A 178 8.76 -7.54 -20.78
CA ALA A 178 7.67 -7.47 -21.76
C ALA A 178 7.20 -8.88 -22.20
N SER A 179 7.41 -9.25 -23.46
CA SER A 179 7.04 -10.56 -24.00
C SER A 179 8.10 -11.67 -23.83
N ASN A 180 9.30 -11.33 -23.35
CA ASN A 180 10.37 -12.29 -23.10
C ASN A 180 10.32 -12.74 -21.64
N LEU A 181 9.45 -13.68 -21.34
CA LEU A 181 9.14 -14.13 -20.00
C LEU A 181 9.60 -15.58 -19.76
N VAL A 182 10.02 -15.83 -18.53
CA VAL A 182 10.17 -17.17 -17.98
C VAL A 182 9.12 -17.32 -16.90
N THR A 183 8.31 -18.36 -17.01
CA THR A 183 7.20 -18.65 -16.09
C THR A 183 7.31 -20.05 -15.55
N ASN A 184 7.02 -20.22 -14.27
CA ASN A 184 6.91 -21.53 -13.62
C ASN A 184 5.65 -21.52 -12.74
N ASP A 185 4.80 -22.53 -12.93
CA ASP A 185 3.58 -22.75 -12.18
C ASP A 185 3.91 -23.45 -10.86
N PHE A 186 3.44 -22.89 -9.73
CA PHE A 186 3.66 -23.48 -8.40
C PHE A 186 2.81 -24.73 -8.14
N ASP A 187 1.72 -24.90 -8.89
CA ASP A 187 0.73 -25.96 -8.65
C ASP A 187 0.93 -27.20 -9.54
N ALA A 188 1.67 -27.09 -10.66
CA ALA A 188 1.71 -28.15 -11.68
C ALA A 188 3.03 -28.93 -11.77
N ASP A 189 4.17 -28.28 -11.95
CA ASP A 189 5.43 -29.00 -12.20
C ASP A 189 6.66 -28.14 -11.86
N ALA A 190 7.70 -28.79 -11.35
CA ALA A 190 8.98 -28.14 -11.05
C ALA A 190 9.82 -27.79 -12.30
N ASN A 191 9.25 -27.85 -13.49
CA ASN A 191 9.95 -27.58 -14.74
C ASN A 191 9.80 -26.11 -15.16
N TRP A 192 10.92 -25.44 -15.41
CA TRP A 192 10.93 -24.09 -15.96
C TRP A 192 10.58 -24.10 -17.44
N SER A 193 9.49 -23.43 -17.84
CA SER A 193 9.16 -23.22 -19.24
C SER A 193 9.60 -21.83 -19.72
N ARG A 194 10.21 -21.75 -20.91
CA ARG A 194 10.53 -20.49 -21.61
C ARG A 194 9.56 -20.30 -22.76
N SER A 195 8.92 -19.15 -22.82
CA SER A 195 7.98 -18.83 -23.91
C SER A 195 8.66 -18.43 -25.24
N SER A 196 10.00 -18.36 -25.30
CA SER A 196 10.72 -17.81 -26.45
C SER A 196 12.00 -18.54 -26.86
N ASP A 197 12.18 -19.81 -26.48
CA ASP A 197 13.36 -20.56 -26.98
C ASP A 197 13.02 -21.40 -28.20
N GLU A 198 13.25 -20.83 -29.40
CA GLU A 198 13.17 -21.55 -30.67
C GLU A 198 14.42 -22.41 -30.96
N ARG A 199 15.30 -22.59 -29.96
CA ARG A 199 16.61 -23.24 -30.12
C ARG A 199 16.71 -24.59 -29.42
N LEU A 200 15.65 -25.37 -29.34
CA LEU A 200 15.63 -26.76 -28.95
C LEU A 200 15.13 -27.62 -30.11
#